data_b58d2f3664ea84e8bde665e7b8bbc1fa
#
_entry.id   b58d2f3664ea84e8bde665e7b8bbc1fa
#
_cell.length_a   1.000
_cell.length_b   1.000
_cell.length_c   1.000
_cell.angle_alpha   90.00
_cell.angle_beta   90.00
_cell.angle_gamma   90.00
#
_symmetry.space_group_name_H-M   'P 1'
#
loop_
_entity.id
_entity.type
_entity.pdbx_description
1 polymer ?
#
loop_
_entity_poly.entity_id
_entity_poly.type
_entity_poly.pdbx_seq_one_letter_code
_entity_poly.pdbx_strand_id
1 'polypeptide(L)'
;MGDTATMFCFQCEQTAGCTGCTGATGVCGKQASTTVLQDEVTGALVALARTVRAAGMNGDARRTADDLAMEGLFATLTNVDFDDAALADLLARVHAERDSVAASAQVEAAPDYDLAMLWNAPEDARSLKSLVLFGLRGLAAYAYHAAALGYRDDAVSSFLHEGLAALADDEADADVLLPLSLKVGEVNLRCMELLDRANTETFGTPEPTTVTRAVEAGPFIVVSGHDLPDLKLLLDQTEGRGVNAFTHGELLLAHAYPELKR
;
A
#
# COMPACT_ATOMS: atom_id res chain seq x y z
N MET A 1 12.99 -12.55 30.33
CA MET A 1 12.46 -13.42 29.28
C MET A 1 11.38 -12.60 28.63
N GLY A 2 11.66 -12.00 27.48
CA GLY A 2 10.69 -11.17 26.76
C GLY A 2 9.52 -12.02 26.31
N ASP A 3 8.34 -11.48 26.53
CA ASP A 3 7.10 -12.01 25.98
C ASP A 3 7.28 -12.12 24.45
N THR A 4 7.39 -13.32 23.91
CA THR A 4 7.50 -13.50 22.46
C THR A 4 6.11 -13.19 21.92
N ALA A 5 5.96 -12.02 21.32
CA ALA A 5 4.73 -11.64 20.63
C ALA A 5 4.30 -12.80 19.72
N THR A 6 3.08 -13.26 19.89
CA THR A 6 2.52 -14.32 19.06
C THR A 6 2.22 -13.73 17.68
N MET A 7 2.85 -14.27 16.65
CA MET A 7 2.60 -13.88 15.28
C MET A 7 1.24 -14.39 14.82
N PHE A 8 0.48 -13.54 14.14
CA PHE A 8 -0.64 -13.97 13.31
C PHE A 8 -0.65 -13.15 12.00
N CYS A 9 -0.50 -13.81 10.87
CA CYS A 9 -0.56 -13.16 9.55
C CYS A 9 -1.16 -14.11 8.53
N PHE A 10 -2.15 -13.64 7.75
CA PHE A 10 -2.73 -14.40 6.64
C PHE A 10 -2.88 -13.57 5.35
N GLN A 11 -1.95 -12.65 5.11
CA GLN A 11 -2.03 -11.68 4.02
C GLN A 11 -1.72 -12.26 2.63
N CYS A 12 -1.24 -13.51 2.52
CA CYS A 12 -0.86 -14.09 1.23
C CYS A 12 -1.20 -15.58 1.13
N GLU A 13 -1.10 -16.12 -0.07
CA GLU A 13 -1.36 -17.52 -0.39
C GLU A 13 -0.38 -18.52 0.28
N GLN A 14 0.78 -18.03 0.75
CA GLN A 14 1.76 -18.85 1.48
C GLN A 14 1.31 -19.19 2.91
N THR A 15 0.16 -18.70 3.31
CA THR A 15 -0.45 -18.98 4.61
C THR A 15 -0.70 -20.48 4.75
N ALA A 16 0.00 -21.12 5.69
CA ALA A 16 -0.02 -22.57 5.87
C ALA A 16 -1.43 -23.10 6.21
N GLY A 17 -1.95 -23.99 5.37
CA GLY A 17 -3.23 -24.65 5.58
C GLY A 17 -4.44 -23.71 5.70
N CYS A 18 -4.36 -22.52 5.14
CA CYS A 18 -5.39 -21.48 5.25
C CYS A 18 -5.67 -21.01 6.69
N THR A 19 -4.71 -21.19 7.59
CA THR A 19 -4.87 -20.84 9.02
C THR A 19 -4.04 -19.65 9.47
N GLY A 20 -3.25 -19.07 8.61
CA GLY A 20 -2.31 -17.99 8.93
C GLY A 20 -0.93 -18.49 9.36
N CYS A 21 0.05 -17.58 9.32
CA CYS A 21 1.37 -17.80 9.90
C CYS A 21 1.30 -17.47 11.39
N THR A 22 1.54 -18.47 12.24
CA THR A 22 1.47 -18.36 13.71
C THR A 22 2.77 -18.80 14.41
N GLY A 23 3.83 -19.04 13.62
CA GLY A 23 5.14 -19.45 14.12
C GLY A 23 5.97 -18.30 14.69
N ALA A 24 7.27 -18.53 14.84
CA ALA A 24 8.22 -17.48 15.22
C ALA A 24 8.46 -16.49 14.08
N THR A 25 8.32 -16.94 12.82
CA THR A 25 8.42 -16.13 11.60
C THR A 25 7.37 -16.58 10.60
N GLY A 26 6.98 -15.70 9.69
CA GLY A 26 6.18 -16.03 8.52
C GLY A 26 6.96 -16.87 7.51
N VAL A 27 6.23 -17.52 6.57
CA VAL A 27 6.84 -18.26 5.45
C VAL A 27 7.76 -17.35 4.62
N CYS A 28 7.43 -16.06 4.49
CA CYS A 28 8.24 -15.04 3.80
C CYS A 28 9.44 -14.55 4.62
N GLY A 29 9.63 -14.98 5.85
CA GLY A 29 10.69 -14.52 6.75
C GLY A 29 10.30 -13.31 7.62
N LYS A 30 9.08 -12.79 7.50
CA LYS A 30 8.57 -11.68 8.33
C LYS A 30 8.64 -12.07 9.80
N GLN A 31 9.18 -11.19 10.65
CA GLN A 31 9.25 -11.38 12.09
C GLN A 31 7.90 -11.08 12.75
N ALA A 32 7.68 -11.61 13.95
CA ALA A 32 6.48 -11.33 14.72
C ALA A 32 6.34 -9.84 15.05
N SER A 33 7.46 -9.15 15.38
CA SER A 33 7.49 -7.69 15.62
C SER A 33 6.97 -6.90 14.43
N THR A 34 7.46 -7.21 13.22
CA THR A 34 7.01 -6.57 11.98
C THR A 34 5.52 -6.77 11.73
N THR A 35 5.00 -7.98 12.00
CA THR A 35 3.57 -8.26 11.84
C THR A 35 2.73 -7.43 12.80
N VAL A 36 3.12 -7.34 14.07
CA VAL A 36 2.42 -6.51 15.07
C VAL A 36 2.42 -5.04 14.66
N LEU A 37 3.59 -4.50 14.27
CA LEU A 37 3.68 -3.11 13.80
C LEU A 37 2.81 -2.83 12.56
N GLN A 38 2.73 -3.76 11.60
CA GLN A 38 1.86 -3.62 10.44
C GLN A 38 0.37 -3.62 10.82
N ASP A 39 -0.02 -4.41 11.82
CA ASP A 39 -1.38 -4.42 12.35
C ASP A 39 -1.68 -3.12 13.10
N GLU A 40 -0.74 -2.60 13.92
CA GLU A 40 -0.86 -1.31 14.61
C GLU A 40 -0.97 -0.15 13.61
N VAL A 41 -0.12 -0.11 12.57
CA VAL A 41 -0.23 0.89 11.47
C VAL A 41 -1.61 0.81 10.82
N THR A 42 -2.10 -0.38 10.51
CA THR A 42 -3.43 -0.56 9.91
C THR A 42 -4.53 -0.05 10.84
N GLY A 43 -4.46 -0.36 12.13
CA GLY A 43 -5.41 0.14 13.15
C GLY A 43 -5.39 1.66 13.28
N ALA A 44 -4.21 2.27 13.28
CA ALA A 44 -4.04 3.72 13.31
C ALA A 44 -4.57 4.40 12.04
N LEU A 45 -4.38 3.79 10.85
CA LEU A 45 -4.96 4.29 9.60
C LEU A 45 -6.49 4.26 9.61
N VAL A 46 -7.10 3.24 10.19
CA VAL A 46 -8.56 3.18 10.41
C VAL A 46 -9.00 4.33 11.33
N ALA A 47 -8.27 4.59 12.41
CA ALA A 47 -8.54 5.70 13.32
C ALA A 47 -8.40 7.07 12.63
N LEU A 48 -7.32 7.27 11.86
CA LEU A 48 -7.13 8.48 11.05
C LEU A 48 -8.30 8.69 10.08
N ALA A 49 -8.68 7.66 9.34
CA ALA A 49 -9.76 7.73 8.37
C ALA A 49 -11.12 8.10 9.02
N ARG A 50 -11.42 7.51 10.17
CA ARG A 50 -12.63 7.85 10.95
C ARG A 50 -12.62 9.31 11.43
N THR A 51 -11.47 9.78 11.90
CA THR A 51 -11.30 11.16 12.36
C THR A 51 -11.43 12.16 11.21
N VAL A 52 -10.80 11.89 10.07
CA VAL A 52 -10.90 12.70 8.84
C VAL A 52 -12.36 12.81 8.37
N ARG A 53 -13.09 11.71 8.38
CA ARG A 53 -14.51 11.69 8.00
C ARG A 53 -15.39 12.45 8.99
N ALA A 54 -15.16 12.31 10.29
CA ALA A 54 -15.86 13.07 11.33
C ALA A 54 -15.60 14.58 11.21
N ALA A 55 -14.36 14.96 10.81
CA ALA A 55 -13.97 16.35 10.55
C ALA A 55 -14.54 16.93 9.25
N GLY A 56 -15.10 16.12 8.36
CA GLY A 56 -15.63 16.55 7.06
C GLY A 56 -14.54 17.11 6.12
N MET A 57 -13.28 16.71 6.30
CA MET A 57 -12.16 17.20 5.49
C MET A 57 -12.21 16.68 4.06
N ASN A 58 -11.81 17.53 3.11
CA ASN A 58 -11.74 17.19 1.68
C ASN A 58 -10.64 17.97 0.97
N GLY A 59 -10.31 17.56 -0.26
CA GLY A 59 -9.33 18.22 -1.11
C GLY A 59 -8.00 18.48 -0.43
N ASP A 60 -7.44 19.67 -0.63
CA ASP A 60 -6.10 20.01 -0.10
C ASP A 60 -6.00 20.01 1.43
N ALA A 61 -7.11 20.25 2.14
CA ALA A 61 -7.12 20.19 3.60
C ALA A 61 -6.86 18.77 4.14
N ARG A 62 -7.16 17.72 3.34
CA ARG A 62 -6.97 16.32 3.69
C ARG A 62 -5.63 15.75 3.16
N ARG A 63 -4.84 16.54 2.45
CA ARG A 63 -3.64 16.08 1.70
C ARG A 63 -2.69 15.22 2.52
N THR A 64 -2.30 15.67 3.71
CA THR A 64 -1.38 14.92 4.57
C THR A 64 -1.97 13.58 5.01
N ALA A 65 -3.24 13.56 5.37
CA ALA A 65 -3.93 12.32 5.72
C ALA A 65 -4.07 11.38 4.52
N ASP A 66 -4.29 11.90 3.31
CA ASP A 66 -4.32 11.11 2.07
C ASP A 66 -2.96 10.45 1.79
N ASP A 67 -1.87 11.22 1.92
CA ASP A 67 -0.52 10.71 1.70
C ASP A 67 -0.16 9.61 2.71
N LEU A 68 -0.49 9.81 3.99
CA LEU A 68 -0.27 8.81 5.02
C LEU A 68 -1.14 7.55 4.83
N ALA A 69 -2.39 7.72 4.35
CA ALA A 69 -3.24 6.57 4.04
C ALA A 69 -2.67 5.74 2.87
N MET A 70 -2.19 6.39 1.81
CA MET A 70 -1.54 5.71 0.69
C MET A 70 -0.24 5.03 1.13
N GLU A 71 0.66 5.76 1.81
CA GLU A 71 1.95 5.24 2.29
C GLU A 71 1.74 4.06 3.24
N GLY A 72 0.86 4.19 4.23
CA GLY A 72 0.68 3.17 5.26
C GLY A 72 -0.01 1.91 4.72
N LEU A 73 -1.01 2.04 3.85
CA LEU A 73 -1.62 0.88 3.20
C LEU A 73 -0.63 0.18 2.27
N PHE A 74 0.21 0.92 1.56
CA PHE A 74 1.25 0.36 0.68
C PHE A 74 2.36 -0.31 1.50
N ALA A 75 2.88 0.31 2.56
CA ALA A 75 3.88 -0.28 3.46
C ALA A 75 3.39 -1.59 4.10
N THR A 76 2.09 -1.69 4.40
CA THR A 76 1.48 -2.90 4.97
C THR A 76 1.00 -3.92 3.93
N LEU A 77 1.21 -3.66 2.63
CA LEU A 77 0.98 -4.64 1.57
C LEU A 77 1.95 -5.84 1.75
N THR A 78 1.53 -7.00 1.29
CA THR A 78 2.30 -8.24 1.43
C THR A 78 3.74 -8.09 0.90
N ASN A 79 4.74 -8.32 1.76
CA ASN A 79 6.17 -8.34 1.42
C ASN A 79 6.76 -7.01 0.91
N VAL A 80 6.19 -5.87 1.24
CA VAL A 80 6.69 -4.56 0.82
C VAL A 80 7.69 -4.00 1.84
N ASP A 81 7.29 -3.86 3.10
CA ASP A 81 8.15 -3.26 4.13
C ASP A 81 8.34 -4.21 5.33
N PHE A 82 9.61 -4.53 5.64
CA PHE A 82 10.03 -5.35 6.76
C PHE A 82 10.93 -4.57 7.74
N ASP A 83 11.03 -3.25 7.60
CA ASP A 83 11.81 -2.39 8.48
C ASP A 83 10.93 -1.93 9.67
N ASP A 84 11.14 -2.56 10.83
CA ASP A 84 10.41 -2.23 12.06
C ASP A 84 10.61 -0.76 12.47
N ALA A 85 11.76 -0.14 12.18
CA ALA A 85 12.00 1.26 12.52
C ALA A 85 11.21 2.21 11.60
N ALA A 86 11.14 1.91 10.30
CA ALA A 86 10.35 2.66 9.34
C ALA A 86 8.84 2.56 9.66
N LEU A 87 8.35 1.35 9.99
CA LEU A 87 6.96 1.14 10.39
C LEU A 87 6.59 1.87 11.69
N ALA A 88 7.50 1.89 12.69
CA ALA A 88 7.27 2.62 13.93
C ALA A 88 7.24 4.16 13.71
N ASP A 89 8.10 4.70 12.85
CA ASP A 89 8.05 6.12 12.45
C ASP A 89 6.74 6.45 11.73
N LEU A 90 6.33 5.60 10.77
CA LEU A 90 5.07 5.76 10.06
C LEU A 90 3.87 5.75 11.03
N LEU A 91 3.83 4.83 11.98
CA LEU A 91 2.81 4.77 13.02
C LEU A 91 2.74 6.09 13.81
N ALA A 92 3.89 6.61 14.23
CA ALA A 92 3.95 7.88 14.96
C ALA A 92 3.44 9.06 14.12
N ARG A 93 3.76 9.12 12.82
CA ARG A 93 3.26 10.15 11.90
C ARG A 93 1.75 10.05 11.69
N VAL A 94 1.20 8.84 11.57
CA VAL A 94 -0.25 8.62 11.44
C VAL A 94 -0.98 9.10 12.69
N HIS A 95 -0.48 8.78 13.88
CA HIS A 95 -1.05 9.27 15.15
C HIS A 95 -0.99 10.80 15.24
N ALA A 96 0.15 11.40 14.92
CA ALA A 96 0.30 12.86 14.95
C ALA A 96 -0.68 13.58 14.01
N GLU A 97 -0.89 13.05 12.80
CA GLU A 97 -1.84 13.61 11.84
C GLU A 97 -3.30 13.42 12.33
N ARG A 98 -3.66 12.25 12.85
CA ARG A 98 -4.98 12.02 13.44
C ARG A 98 -5.29 13.06 14.52
N ASP A 99 -4.35 13.29 15.43
CA ASP A 99 -4.53 14.23 16.55
C ASP A 99 -4.57 15.69 16.05
N SER A 100 -3.80 16.02 15.02
CA SER A 100 -3.82 17.32 14.35
C SER A 100 -5.16 17.60 13.67
N VAL A 101 -5.69 16.62 12.96
CA VAL A 101 -7.03 16.69 12.32
C VAL A 101 -8.11 16.89 13.38
N ALA A 102 -8.08 16.09 14.45
CA ALA A 102 -9.05 16.18 15.53
C ALA A 102 -9.03 17.57 16.20
N ALA A 103 -7.85 18.08 16.51
CA ALA A 103 -7.69 19.40 17.12
C ALA A 103 -8.16 20.53 16.21
N SER A 104 -7.80 20.49 14.91
CA SER A 104 -8.14 21.54 13.95
C SER A 104 -9.64 21.64 13.69
N ALA A 105 -10.33 20.50 13.62
CA ALA A 105 -11.76 20.40 13.36
C ALA A 105 -12.61 20.40 14.64
N GLN A 106 -12.01 20.37 15.81
CA GLN A 106 -12.67 20.26 17.11
C GLN A 106 -13.59 19.02 17.22
N VAL A 107 -13.11 17.89 16.69
CA VAL A 107 -13.75 16.58 16.81
C VAL A 107 -12.94 15.69 17.74
N GLU A 108 -13.55 14.62 18.22
CA GLU A 108 -12.82 13.60 19.00
C GLU A 108 -11.96 12.75 18.06
N ALA A 109 -10.68 12.52 18.45
CA ALA A 109 -9.81 11.58 17.74
C ALA A 109 -10.35 10.15 17.94
N ALA A 110 -10.58 9.44 16.85
CA ALA A 110 -11.00 8.06 16.93
C ALA A 110 -9.87 7.20 17.53
N PRO A 111 -10.19 6.20 18.38
CA PRO A 111 -9.20 5.24 18.85
C PRO A 111 -8.73 4.33 17.74
N ASP A 112 -7.52 3.80 17.89
CA ASP A 112 -6.99 2.80 16.98
C ASP A 112 -7.90 1.57 16.94
N TYR A 113 -8.05 1.00 15.76
CA TYR A 113 -8.85 -0.20 15.56
C TYR A 113 -8.00 -1.44 15.86
N ASP A 114 -8.47 -2.27 16.77
CA ASP A 114 -7.83 -3.58 17.03
C ASP A 114 -8.12 -4.52 15.85
N LEU A 115 -7.10 -4.85 15.09
CA LEU A 115 -7.23 -5.73 13.92
C LEU A 115 -7.70 -7.15 14.30
N ALA A 116 -7.53 -7.55 15.56
CA ALA A 116 -8.09 -8.80 16.07
C ALA A 116 -9.63 -8.84 16.00
N MET A 117 -10.30 -7.71 16.07
CA MET A 117 -11.75 -7.61 15.87
C MET A 117 -12.17 -8.09 14.47
N LEU A 118 -11.40 -7.69 13.45
CA LEU A 118 -11.64 -8.14 12.07
C LEU A 118 -11.44 -9.65 11.92
N TRP A 119 -10.34 -10.18 12.48
CA TRP A 119 -9.99 -11.59 12.36
C TRP A 119 -10.93 -12.51 13.13
N ASN A 120 -11.53 -12.02 14.20
CA ASN A 120 -12.48 -12.76 15.04
C ASN A 120 -13.95 -12.53 14.65
N ALA A 121 -14.21 -11.70 13.63
CA ALA A 121 -15.57 -11.47 13.13
C ALA A 121 -16.20 -12.77 12.57
N PRO A 122 -17.54 -12.84 12.45
CA PRO A 122 -18.23 -13.92 11.74
C PRO A 122 -17.65 -14.13 10.34
N GLU A 123 -17.69 -15.38 9.84
CA GLU A 123 -16.96 -15.79 8.63
C GLU A 123 -17.21 -14.90 7.41
N ASP A 124 -18.47 -14.57 7.12
CA ASP A 124 -18.82 -13.74 5.97
C ASP A 124 -18.31 -12.29 6.15
N ALA A 125 -18.53 -11.69 7.32
CA ALA A 125 -18.04 -10.35 7.62
C ALA A 125 -16.51 -10.29 7.59
N ARG A 126 -15.81 -11.26 8.19
CA ARG A 126 -14.36 -11.38 8.14
C ARG A 126 -13.86 -11.48 6.71
N SER A 127 -14.47 -12.33 5.89
CA SER A 127 -14.08 -12.54 4.50
C SER A 127 -14.24 -11.27 3.67
N LEU A 128 -15.38 -10.57 3.79
CA LEU A 128 -15.66 -9.35 3.06
C LEU A 128 -14.79 -8.17 3.55
N LYS A 129 -14.63 -8.00 4.87
CA LYS A 129 -13.72 -6.98 5.42
C LYS A 129 -12.27 -7.23 4.99
N SER A 130 -11.83 -8.49 4.96
CA SER A 130 -10.49 -8.84 4.46
C SER A 130 -10.32 -8.50 2.99
N LEU A 131 -11.33 -8.81 2.16
CA LEU A 131 -11.33 -8.47 0.73
C LEU A 131 -11.25 -6.95 0.53
N VAL A 132 -12.01 -6.17 1.29
CA VAL A 132 -11.93 -4.70 1.27
C VAL A 132 -10.52 -4.23 1.66
N LEU A 133 -9.98 -4.69 2.80
CA LEU A 133 -8.66 -4.27 3.28
C LEU A 133 -7.54 -4.59 2.28
N PHE A 134 -7.53 -5.81 1.74
CA PHE A 134 -6.50 -6.20 0.76
C PHE A 134 -6.66 -5.44 -0.57
N GLY A 135 -7.89 -5.18 -0.99
CA GLY A 135 -8.17 -4.33 -2.15
C GLY A 135 -7.72 -2.89 -1.94
N LEU A 136 -7.95 -2.30 -0.75
CA LEU A 136 -7.46 -0.96 -0.41
C LEU A 136 -5.93 -0.87 -0.42
N ARG A 137 -5.22 -1.90 0.05
CA ARG A 137 -3.75 -1.95 -0.01
C ARG A 137 -3.25 -1.94 -1.46
N GLY A 138 -3.85 -2.75 -2.34
CA GLY A 138 -3.51 -2.75 -3.76
C GLY A 138 -3.82 -1.42 -4.45
N LEU A 139 -4.99 -0.84 -4.16
CA LEU A 139 -5.40 0.49 -4.64
C LEU A 139 -4.40 1.57 -4.20
N ALA A 140 -4.00 1.54 -2.92
CA ALA A 140 -3.06 2.50 -2.35
C ALA A 140 -1.67 2.42 -2.99
N ALA A 141 -1.19 1.23 -3.35
CA ALA A 141 0.07 1.06 -4.07
C ALA A 141 0.05 1.79 -5.42
N TYR A 142 -1.02 1.62 -6.20
CA TYR A 142 -1.18 2.33 -7.47
C TYR A 142 -1.30 3.85 -7.28
N ALA A 143 -2.08 4.27 -6.28
CA ALA A 143 -2.24 5.69 -5.96
C ALA A 143 -0.92 6.34 -5.50
N TYR A 144 -0.11 5.62 -4.71
CA TYR A 144 1.20 6.06 -4.25
C TYR A 144 2.16 6.28 -5.43
N HIS A 145 2.25 5.31 -6.36
CA HIS A 145 3.09 5.45 -7.55
C HIS A 145 2.64 6.60 -8.45
N ALA A 146 1.34 6.80 -8.63
CA ALA A 146 0.82 7.94 -9.37
C ALA A 146 1.15 9.26 -8.67
N ALA A 147 1.00 9.33 -7.34
CA ALA A 147 1.30 10.51 -6.53
C ALA A 147 2.79 10.86 -6.55
N ALA A 148 3.70 9.88 -6.59
CA ALA A 148 5.14 10.09 -6.73
C ALA A 148 5.49 10.81 -8.05
N LEU A 149 4.68 10.65 -9.10
CA LEU A 149 4.77 11.36 -10.37
C LEU A 149 3.97 12.68 -10.41
N GLY A 150 3.34 13.07 -9.30
CA GLY A 150 2.55 14.30 -9.20
C GLY A 150 1.08 14.15 -9.61
N TYR A 151 0.61 12.94 -9.87
CA TYR A 151 -0.77 12.67 -10.28
C TYR A 151 -1.61 12.20 -9.09
N ARG A 152 -2.75 12.84 -8.89
CA ARG A 152 -3.66 12.57 -7.78
C ARG A 152 -5.12 12.60 -8.24
N ASP A 153 -5.97 11.87 -7.54
CA ASP A 153 -7.41 11.85 -7.76
C ASP A 153 -8.14 11.87 -6.41
N ASP A 154 -8.93 12.92 -6.17
CA ASP A 154 -9.63 13.12 -4.89
C ASP A 154 -10.68 12.02 -4.62
N ALA A 155 -11.30 11.45 -5.66
CA ALA A 155 -12.25 10.36 -5.47
C ALA A 155 -11.54 9.08 -5.02
N VAL A 156 -10.32 8.81 -5.51
CA VAL A 156 -9.49 7.69 -5.06
C VAL A 156 -9.09 7.89 -3.60
N SER A 157 -8.54 9.05 -3.26
CA SER A 157 -8.13 9.37 -1.88
C SER A 157 -9.31 9.35 -0.91
N SER A 158 -10.45 9.92 -1.29
CA SER A 158 -11.67 9.91 -0.47
C SER A 158 -12.16 8.50 -0.18
N PHE A 159 -12.07 7.62 -1.18
CA PHE A 159 -12.50 6.23 -1.03
C PHE A 159 -11.57 5.42 -0.11
N LEU A 160 -10.25 5.70 -0.07
CA LEU A 160 -9.35 5.08 0.89
C LEU A 160 -9.83 5.33 2.33
N HIS A 161 -10.23 6.55 2.66
CA HIS A 161 -10.78 6.87 3.98
C HIS A 161 -12.17 6.25 4.21
N GLU A 162 -13.03 6.17 3.19
CA GLU A 162 -14.32 5.51 3.28
C GLU A 162 -14.16 4.02 3.60
N GLY A 163 -13.32 3.33 2.83
CA GLY A 163 -13.06 1.91 2.99
C GLY A 163 -12.39 1.56 4.32
N LEU A 164 -11.36 2.32 4.72
CA LEU A 164 -10.71 2.15 6.03
C LEU A 164 -11.71 2.33 7.18
N ALA A 165 -12.51 3.38 7.15
CA ALA A 165 -13.48 3.64 8.21
C ALA A 165 -14.54 2.53 8.33
N ALA A 166 -14.95 1.94 7.21
CA ALA A 166 -15.92 0.85 7.18
C ALA A 166 -15.41 -0.46 7.81
N LEU A 167 -14.09 -0.66 7.89
CA LEU A 167 -13.53 -1.84 8.57
C LEU A 167 -13.85 -1.88 10.05
N ALA A 168 -14.00 -0.70 10.69
CA ALA A 168 -14.33 -0.58 12.12
C ALA A 168 -15.84 -0.57 12.41
N ASP A 169 -16.67 -0.79 11.42
CA ASP A 169 -18.11 -0.98 11.63
C ASP A 169 -18.37 -2.46 11.94
N ASP A 170 -18.55 -2.76 13.23
CA ASP A 170 -18.75 -4.12 13.70
C ASP A 170 -20.18 -4.63 13.47
N GLU A 171 -21.11 -3.74 13.13
CA GLU A 171 -22.50 -4.07 12.78
C GLU A 171 -22.70 -4.29 11.26
N ALA A 172 -21.66 -4.00 10.45
CA ALA A 172 -21.74 -4.15 9.00
C ALA A 172 -21.88 -5.63 8.61
N ASP A 173 -22.98 -5.95 7.95
CA ASP A 173 -23.27 -7.28 7.40
C ASP A 173 -22.91 -7.38 5.92
N ALA A 174 -23.26 -8.52 5.30
CA ALA A 174 -23.00 -8.77 3.89
C ALA A 174 -23.69 -7.78 2.96
N ASP A 175 -24.86 -7.26 3.33
CA ASP A 175 -25.61 -6.30 2.50
C ASP A 175 -24.90 -4.94 2.41
N VAL A 176 -24.09 -4.59 3.42
CA VAL A 176 -23.24 -3.40 3.44
C VAL A 176 -21.88 -3.69 2.83
N LEU A 177 -21.23 -4.80 3.20
CA LEU A 177 -19.85 -5.09 2.84
C LEU A 177 -19.67 -5.56 1.40
N LEU A 178 -20.65 -6.26 0.80
CA LEU A 178 -20.55 -6.72 -0.58
C LEU A 178 -20.55 -5.55 -1.59
N PRO A 179 -21.48 -4.58 -1.53
CA PRO A 179 -21.40 -3.38 -2.37
C PRO A 179 -20.09 -2.61 -2.18
N LEU A 180 -19.57 -2.52 -0.94
CA LEU A 180 -18.29 -1.86 -0.67
C LEU A 180 -17.14 -2.60 -1.35
N SER A 181 -17.12 -3.92 -1.31
CA SER A 181 -16.11 -4.75 -1.99
C SER A 181 -16.14 -4.55 -3.52
N LEU A 182 -17.31 -4.44 -4.12
CA LEU A 182 -17.46 -4.12 -5.55
C LEU A 182 -16.97 -2.71 -5.87
N LYS A 183 -17.23 -1.75 -4.99
CA LYS A 183 -16.77 -0.37 -5.13
C LYS A 183 -15.25 -0.26 -5.06
N VAL A 184 -14.56 -1.11 -4.28
CA VAL A 184 -13.08 -1.21 -4.31
C VAL A 184 -12.61 -1.47 -5.74
N GLY A 185 -13.22 -2.41 -6.46
CA GLY A 185 -12.88 -2.72 -7.85
C GLY A 185 -13.13 -1.55 -8.81
N GLU A 186 -14.26 -0.86 -8.67
CA GLU A 186 -14.61 0.31 -9.49
C GLU A 186 -13.60 1.46 -9.28
N VAL A 187 -13.27 1.79 -8.04
CA VAL A 187 -12.31 2.86 -7.72
C VAL A 187 -10.89 2.44 -8.10
N ASN A 188 -10.55 1.14 -7.99
CA ASN A 188 -9.26 0.65 -8.44
C ASN A 188 -9.09 0.81 -9.95
N LEU A 189 -10.12 0.56 -10.75
CA LEU A 189 -10.07 0.82 -12.20
C LEU A 189 -9.73 2.28 -12.50
N ARG A 190 -10.39 3.22 -11.82
CA ARG A 190 -10.10 4.66 -11.92
C ARG A 190 -8.66 4.99 -11.50
N CYS A 191 -8.14 4.33 -10.46
CA CYS A 191 -6.77 4.52 -10.02
C CYS A 191 -5.76 3.96 -11.02
N MET A 192 -6.05 2.83 -11.65
CA MET A 192 -5.21 2.27 -12.71
C MET A 192 -5.16 3.19 -13.94
N GLU A 193 -6.27 3.80 -14.34
CA GLU A 193 -6.30 4.82 -15.40
C GLU A 193 -5.45 6.04 -15.02
N LEU A 194 -5.47 6.46 -13.76
CA LEU A 194 -4.63 7.55 -13.26
C LEU A 194 -3.14 7.18 -13.35
N LEU A 195 -2.76 5.97 -12.93
CA LEU A 195 -1.38 5.50 -12.97
C LEU A 195 -0.89 5.31 -14.41
N ASP A 196 -1.73 4.76 -15.29
CA ASP A 196 -1.41 4.62 -16.73
C ASP A 196 -1.10 5.98 -17.34
N ARG A 197 -1.95 6.98 -17.08
CA ARG A 197 -1.72 8.35 -17.53
C ARG A 197 -0.43 8.93 -16.94
N ALA A 198 -0.18 8.77 -15.65
CA ALA A 198 1.02 9.25 -14.97
C ALA A 198 2.29 8.66 -15.59
N ASN A 199 2.32 7.35 -15.81
CA ASN A 199 3.44 6.67 -16.44
C ASN A 199 3.62 7.07 -17.90
N THR A 200 2.53 7.13 -18.67
CA THR A 200 2.56 7.42 -20.10
C THR A 200 3.00 8.86 -20.37
N GLU A 201 2.51 9.82 -19.60
CA GLU A 201 2.90 11.22 -19.73
C GLU A 201 4.34 11.47 -19.24
N THR A 202 4.84 10.66 -18.29
CA THR A 202 6.20 10.81 -17.75
C THR A 202 7.25 10.06 -18.56
N PHE A 203 6.97 8.82 -18.98
CA PHE A 203 7.95 7.91 -19.59
C PHE A 203 7.68 7.63 -21.08
N GLY A 204 6.64 8.21 -21.64
CA GLY A 204 6.20 8.01 -23.02
C GLY A 204 5.22 6.84 -23.17
N THR A 205 4.54 6.79 -24.31
CA THR A 205 3.61 5.71 -24.62
C THR A 205 4.37 4.38 -24.82
N PRO A 206 3.98 3.30 -24.13
CA PRO A 206 4.62 2.01 -24.30
C PRO A 206 4.61 1.52 -25.75
N GLU A 207 5.75 1.01 -26.21
CA GLU A 207 5.95 0.49 -27.57
C GLU A 207 6.41 -0.97 -27.54
N PRO A 208 5.99 -1.81 -28.50
CA PRO A 208 6.56 -3.15 -28.66
C PRO A 208 8.08 -3.10 -28.75
N THR A 209 8.77 -3.83 -27.86
CA THR A 209 10.23 -3.78 -27.74
C THR A 209 10.79 -5.20 -27.67
N THR A 210 11.91 -5.41 -28.38
CA THR A 210 12.70 -6.63 -28.27
C THR A 210 13.80 -6.42 -27.25
N VAL A 211 13.86 -7.26 -26.23
CA VAL A 211 14.86 -7.22 -25.16
C VAL A 211 15.77 -8.45 -25.29
N THR A 212 17.08 -8.24 -25.26
CA THR A 212 18.02 -9.36 -25.18
C THR A 212 17.92 -10.03 -23.81
N ARG A 213 18.03 -11.37 -23.80
CA ARG A 213 18.16 -12.14 -22.55
C ARG A 213 19.59 -12.59 -22.29
N ALA A 214 20.53 -12.21 -23.16
CA ALA A 214 21.94 -12.50 -22.96
C ALA A 214 22.54 -11.51 -21.95
N VAL A 215 23.33 -12.04 -21.02
CA VAL A 215 24.08 -11.21 -20.08
C VAL A 215 25.32 -10.71 -20.79
N GLU A 216 25.54 -9.40 -20.84
CA GLU A 216 26.73 -8.77 -21.38
C GLU A 216 27.86 -8.76 -20.36
N ALA A 217 29.09 -8.89 -20.83
CA ALA A 217 30.25 -8.85 -19.95
C ALA A 217 30.52 -7.44 -19.43
N GLY A 218 30.81 -7.32 -18.15
CA GLY A 218 31.13 -6.04 -17.51
C GLY A 218 30.45 -5.90 -16.13
N PRO A 219 30.68 -4.78 -15.44
CA PRO A 219 29.98 -4.46 -14.22
C PRO A 219 28.46 -4.34 -14.48
N PHE A 220 27.66 -4.82 -13.56
CA PHE A 220 26.21 -4.73 -13.71
C PHE A 220 25.50 -4.55 -12.38
N ILE A 221 24.27 -4.03 -12.47
CA ILE A 221 23.30 -3.94 -11.38
C ILE A 221 22.05 -4.70 -11.80
N VAL A 222 21.53 -5.57 -10.94
CA VAL A 222 20.21 -6.20 -11.12
C VAL A 222 19.20 -5.40 -10.35
N VAL A 223 18.15 -4.96 -11.04
CA VAL A 223 17.05 -4.18 -10.45
C VAL A 223 15.78 -5.02 -10.48
N SER A 224 15.14 -5.17 -9.34
CA SER A 224 13.85 -5.85 -9.21
C SER A 224 12.89 -4.97 -8.43
N GLY A 225 11.62 -5.01 -8.76
CA GLY A 225 10.58 -4.21 -8.12
C GLY A 225 9.59 -3.65 -9.13
N HIS A 226 8.92 -2.55 -8.78
CA HIS A 226 7.83 -1.97 -9.56
C HIS A 226 8.06 -0.47 -9.87
N ASP A 227 8.99 0.19 -9.16
CA ASP A 227 9.12 1.64 -9.20
C ASP A 227 9.88 2.09 -10.45
N LEU A 228 9.18 2.74 -11.37
CA LEU A 228 9.76 3.31 -12.60
C LEU A 228 10.59 4.59 -12.35
N PRO A 229 10.18 5.51 -11.45
CA PRO A 229 11.00 6.66 -11.05
C PRO A 229 12.38 6.25 -10.51
N ASP A 230 12.45 5.28 -9.62
CA ASP A 230 13.72 4.78 -9.07
C ASP A 230 14.59 4.14 -10.15
N LEU A 231 13.99 3.36 -11.06
CA LEU A 231 14.71 2.82 -12.19
C LEU A 231 15.28 3.94 -13.07
N LYS A 232 14.49 4.99 -13.35
CA LYS A 232 14.97 6.14 -14.13
C LYS A 232 16.16 6.82 -13.46
N LEU A 233 16.09 7.07 -12.15
CA LEU A 233 17.18 7.66 -11.38
C LEU A 233 18.44 6.79 -11.42
N LEU A 234 18.30 5.47 -11.35
CA LEU A 234 19.42 4.53 -11.50
C LEU A 234 20.05 4.63 -12.89
N LEU A 235 19.22 4.63 -13.95
CA LEU A 235 19.70 4.74 -15.33
C LEU A 235 20.43 6.08 -15.54
N ASP A 236 19.90 7.19 -15.03
CA ASP A 236 20.54 8.52 -15.10
C ASP A 236 21.91 8.53 -14.39
N GLN A 237 22.04 7.84 -13.25
CA GLN A 237 23.27 7.75 -12.49
C GLN A 237 24.33 6.84 -13.14
N THR A 238 23.93 5.85 -13.90
CA THR A 238 24.81 4.84 -14.52
C THR A 238 25.14 5.17 -15.97
N GLU A 239 24.48 6.12 -16.58
CA GLU A 239 24.73 6.54 -17.97
C GLU A 239 26.19 6.91 -18.21
N GLY A 240 26.79 6.30 -19.24
CA GLY A 240 28.20 6.54 -19.62
C GLY A 240 29.25 5.99 -18.65
N ARG A 241 28.87 5.27 -17.59
CA ARG A 241 29.80 4.69 -16.60
C ARG A 241 30.22 3.27 -16.90
N GLY A 242 29.78 2.68 -18.01
CA GLY A 242 30.10 1.30 -18.38
C GLY A 242 29.54 0.25 -17.43
N VAL A 243 28.40 0.57 -16.80
CA VAL A 243 27.64 -0.34 -15.92
C VAL A 243 26.35 -0.71 -16.62
N ASN A 244 26.08 -2.00 -16.76
CA ASN A 244 24.83 -2.51 -17.33
C ASN A 244 23.74 -2.61 -16.25
N ALA A 245 22.51 -2.21 -16.56
CA ALA A 245 21.36 -2.43 -15.71
C ALA A 245 20.51 -3.57 -16.29
N PHE A 246 20.30 -4.62 -15.50
CA PHE A 246 19.40 -5.72 -15.84
C PHE A 246 18.15 -5.67 -14.98
N THR A 247 17.00 -5.66 -15.61
CA THR A 247 15.72 -5.71 -14.91
C THR A 247 15.29 -7.14 -14.62
N HIS A 248 14.55 -7.33 -13.55
CA HIS A 248 13.98 -8.61 -13.15
C HIS A 248 12.51 -8.45 -12.78
N GLY A 249 11.72 -9.50 -13.05
CA GLY A 249 10.32 -9.59 -12.63
C GLY A 249 9.44 -8.49 -13.22
N GLU A 250 8.75 -7.76 -12.36
CA GLU A 250 7.76 -6.74 -12.74
C GLU A 250 8.36 -5.54 -13.51
N LEU A 251 9.66 -5.28 -13.39
CA LEU A 251 10.33 -4.23 -14.16
C LEU A 251 10.53 -4.58 -15.65
N LEU A 252 10.11 -5.75 -16.11
CA LEU A 252 10.12 -6.09 -17.54
C LEU A 252 9.32 -5.05 -18.37
N LEU A 253 8.24 -4.52 -17.81
CA LEU A 253 7.40 -3.50 -18.45
C LEU A 253 8.18 -2.21 -18.77
N ALA A 254 9.19 -1.87 -17.98
CA ALA A 254 10.00 -0.67 -18.16
C ALA A 254 10.63 -0.58 -19.57
N HIS A 255 10.97 -1.72 -20.17
CA HIS A 255 11.55 -1.77 -21.51
C HIS A 255 10.61 -1.30 -22.62
N ALA A 256 9.30 -1.19 -22.35
CA ALA A 256 8.34 -0.69 -23.32
C ALA A 256 8.27 0.86 -23.34
N TYR A 257 8.70 1.52 -22.27
CA TYR A 257 8.63 2.99 -22.17
C TYR A 257 9.83 3.66 -22.85
N PRO A 258 9.60 4.60 -23.82
CA PRO A 258 10.67 5.27 -24.58
C PRO A 258 11.73 5.94 -23.70
N GLU A 259 11.34 6.64 -22.63
CA GLU A 259 12.25 7.38 -21.75
C GLU A 259 13.11 6.48 -20.83
N LEU A 260 12.79 5.19 -20.77
CA LEU A 260 13.55 4.19 -20.00
C LEU A 260 14.42 3.28 -20.88
N LYS A 261 14.39 3.47 -22.21
CA LYS A 261 15.24 2.75 -23.18
C LYS A 261 16.57 3.48 -23.33
N ARG A 262 17.61 3.00 -22.64
CA ARG A 262 18.95 3.57 -22.72
C ARG A 262 20.02 2.51 -22.84
#